data_49745c92b56b66074426a69792eba0e5
#
_entry.id   49745c92b56b66074426a69792eba0e5
#
_cell.length_a   1.000
_cell.length_b   1.000
_cell.length_c   1.000
_cell.angle_alpha   90.00
_cell.angle_beta   90.00
_cell.angle_gamma   90.00
#
_symmetry.space_group_name_H-M   'P 1'
#
loop_
_entity.id
_entity.type
_entity.pdbx_description
1 polymer ?
#
loop_
_entity_poly.entity_id
_entity_poly.type
_entity_poly.pdbx_seq_one_letter_code
_entity_poly.pdbx_strand_id
1 'polypeptide(L)'
;MFKDQQFYHQHIRKAIIAFGTIFNNVNIERKNSAGAVAQTLRVPLSYSTKQKFMTRIARVTGTDTRGEVAITLPRIGFEIQGLNYDPSRKTTVIQKNKAVGIGDATTSVRTAFNSAPFNMNLALYIFAKNQDDGLQIVEQVLPYFNPDFNVTINDLPELNIKRDIKITLDNVGYEDENEGDFANRLSVVWTLNFTMRLNFYSNVENVGIIKKVIADIYNDPTMSLNLGNLKSSVTAYVNPEDASPLDAYQFVEEFDDNFE
;
A
#
# COMPACT_ATOMS: atom_id res chain seq x y z
N MET A 1 -22.07 -8.33 4.22
CA MET A 1 -20.79 -8.10 3.55
C MET A 1 -20.04 -6.94 4.21
N PHE A 2 -20.66 -5.83 4.42
CA PHE A 2 -20.15 -4.74 5.26
C PHE A 2 -20.79 -4.86 6.63
N LYS A 3 -20.16 -5.65 7.52
CA LYS A 3 -20.50 -5.64 8.94
C LYS A 3 -20.07 -4.27 9.50
N ASP A 4 -20.68 -3.79 10.56
CA ASP A 4 -20.44 -2.49 11.22
C ASP A 4 -18.99 -2.25 11.69
N GLN A 5 -18.02 -2.87 11.07
CA GLN A 5 -16.59 -2.74 11.34
C GLN A 5 -15.93 -1.89 10.27
N GLN A 6 -15.55 -0.69 10.67
CA GLN A 6 -14.68 0.15 9.85
C GLN A 6 -13.24 -0.35 9.94
N PHE A 7 -12.60 -0.59 8.80
CA PHE A 7 -11.16 -0.85 8.72
C PHE A 7 -10.50 0.02 7.64
N TYR A 8 -9.27 0.43 7.89
CA TYR A 8 -8.51 1.26 6.97
C TYR A 8 -7.00 0.98 7.10
N HIS A 9 -6.48 0.12 6.24
CA HIS A 9 -5.06 -0.29 6.24
C HIS A 9 -4.13 0.71 5.54
N GLN A 10 -4.66 1.79 4.99
CA GLN A 10 -3.93 2.88 4.31
C GLN A 10 -3.11 2.43 3.08
N HIS A 11 -3.50 1.33 2.40
CA HIS A 11 -2.75 0.81 1.25
C HIS A 11 -2.51 1.86 0.17
N ILE A 12 -3.55 2.58 -0.27
CA ILE A 12 -3.43 3.64 -1.28
C ILE A 12 -2.53 4.77 -0.78
N ARG A 13 -2.69 5.20 0.47
CA ARG A 13 -1.87 6.27 1.05
C ARG A 13 -0.40 5.88 1.12
N LYS A 14 -0.09 4.66 1.56
CA LYS A 14 1.29 4.15 1.60
C LYS A 14 1.89 4.09 0.20
N ALA A 15 1.11 3.64 -0.80
CA ALA A 15 1.53 3.58 -2.20
C ALA A 15 1.85 4.97 -2.77
N ILE A 16 1.00 5.99 -2.52
CA ILE A 16 1.24 7.38 -2.93
C ILE A 16 2.52 7.93 -2.29
N ILE A 17 2.72 7.69 -1.00
CA ILE A 17 3.93 8.15 -0.29
C ILE A 17 5.17 7.46 -0.86
N ALA A 18 5.12 6.14 -1.08
CA ALA A 18 6.22 5.38 -1.65
C ALA A 18 6.59 5.90 -3.04
N PHE A 19 5.59 6.12 -3.91
CA PHE A 19 5.79 6.69 -5.23
C PHE A 19 6.41 8.09 -5.18
N GLY A 20 5.86 8.98 -4.34
CA GLY A 20 6.41 10.33 -4.18
C GLY A 20 7.84 10.36 -3.64
N THR A 21 8.21 9.40 -2.80
CA THR A 21 9.57 9.33 -2.23
C THR A 21 10.62 9.03 -3.30
N ILE A 22 10.29 8.26 -4.34
CA ILE A 22 11.21 7.93 -5.44
C ILE A 22 11.68 9.21 -6.17
N PHE A 23 10.78 10.17 -6.37
CA PHE A 23 11.04 11.37 -7.18
C PHE A 23 11.35 12.63 -6.35
N ASN A 24 11.51 12.51 -5.04
CA ASN A 24 11.63 13.68 -4.16
C ASN A 24 13.00 14.37 -4.20
N ASN A 25 14.04 13.74 -4.75
CA ASN A 25 15.41 14.26 -4.73
C ASN A 25 16.00 14.52 -6.12
N VAL A 26 15.15 14.88 -7.08
CA VAL A 26 15.60 15.24 -8.43
C VAL A 26 16.18 16.66 -8.42
N ASN A 27 17.40 16.82 -8.95
CA ASN A 27 18.09 18.09 -9.09
C ASN A 27 18.43 18.34 -10.56
N ILE A 28 18.42 19.60 -10.97
CA ILE A 28 18.92 20.03 -12.27
C ILE A 28 20.09 20.98 -12.12
N GLU A 29 20.97 21.01 -13.10
CA GLU A 29 22.10 21.89 -13.17
C GLU A 29 21.99 22.83 -14.37
N ARG A 30 22.09 24.13 -14.12
CA ARG A 30 22.19 25.12 -15.17
C ARG A 30 23.65 25.51 -15.37
N LYS A 31 24.14 25.41 -16.60
CA LYS A 31 25.50 25.76 -16.96
C LYS A 31 25.57 27.16 -17.54
N ASN A 32 26.66 27.83 -17.31
CA ASN A 32 26.96 29.13 -17.96
C ASN A 32 27.52 28.92 -19.37
N SER A 33 27.74 30.00 -20.12
CA SER A 33 28.30 29.96 -21.46
C SER A 33 29.70 29.33 -21.58
N ALA A 34 30.41 29.21 -20.45
CA ALA A 34 31.72 28.57 -20.37
C ALA A 34 31.62 27.06 -20.01
N GLY A 35 30.40 26.49 -19.90
CA GLY A 35 30.17 25.10 -19.54
C GLY A 35 30.28 24.77 -18.05
N ALA A 36 30.60 25.72 -17.19
CA ALA A 36 30.65 25.52 -15.75
C ALA A 36 29.24 25.57 -15.13
N VAL A 37 29.00 24.78 -14.08
CA VAL A 37 27.75 24.77 -13.33
C VAL A 37 27.57 26.12 -12.66
N ALA A 38 26.56 26.88 -13.09
CA ALA A 38 26.20 28.16 -12.52
C ALA A 38 25.23 28.04 -11.35
N GLN A 39 24.30 27.09 -11.42
CA GLN A 39 23.26 26.89 -10.41
C GLN A 39 22.78 25.45 -10.38
N THR A 40 22.65 24.87 -9.19
CA THR A 40 21.95 23.61 -8.95
C THR A 40 20.61 23.89 -8.31
N LEU A 41 19.53 23.40 -8.92
CA LEU A 41 18.16 23.60 -8.45
C LEU A 41 17.54 22.26 -8.09
N ARG A 42 16.99 22.17 -6.88
CA ARG A 42 16.14 21.03 -6.50
C ARG A 42 14.75 21.23 -7.07
N VAL A 43 14.24 20.19 -7.75
CA VAL A 43 12.92 20.20 -8.36
C VAL A 43 11.87 19.81 -7.32
N PRO A 44 10.93 20.69 -6.96
CA PRO A 44 9.91 20.38 -5.98
C PRO A 44 8.86 19.40 -6.55
N LEU A 45 8.48 18.41 -5.74
CA LEU A 45 7.44 17.43 -6.05
C LEU A 45 6.15 17.75 -5.31
N SER A 46 5.00 17.58 -5.96
CA SER A 46 3.69 17.73 -5.29
C SER A 46 2.63 16.81 -5.87
N TYR A 47 1.74 16.30 -5.00
CA TYR A 47 0.56 15.56 -5.43
C TYR A 47 -0.54 16.55 -5.85
N SER A 48 -0.88 16.58 -7.15
CA SER A 48 -1.95 17.41 -7.70
C SER A 48 -2.24 17.05 -9.15
N THR A 49 -3.44 17.35 -9.62
CA THR A 49 -3.85 17.13 -11.01
C THR A 49 -3.11 18.05 -11.99
N LYS A 50 -2.90 17.58 -13.24
CA LYS A 50 -2.29 18.35 -14.34
C LYS A 50 -2.99 19.71 -14.51
N GLN A 51 -4.32 19.70 -14.57
CA GLN A 51 -5.11 20.92 -14.77
C GLN A 51 -4.87 21.98 -13.68
N LYS A 52 -4.73 21.56 -12.42
CA LYS A 52 -4.50 22.47 -11.30
C LYS A 52 -3.13 23.16 -11.39
N PHE A 53 -2.10 22.45 -11.87
CA PHE A 53 -0.80 23.02 -12.15
C PHE A 53 -0.88 24.01 -13.33
N MET A 54 -1.50 23.60 -14.43
CA MET A 54 -1.65 24.45 -15.63
C MET A 54 -2.39 25.74 -15.32
N THR A 55 -3.51 25.67 -14.60
CA THR A 55 -4.26 26.86 -14.17
C THR A 55 -3.40 27.80 -13.31
N ARG A 56 -2.55 27.25 -12.45
CA ARG A 56 -1.65 28.09 -11.62
C ARG A 56 -0.52 28.70 -12.42
N ILE A 57 0.03 28.01 -13.42
CA ILE A 57 1.06 28.52 -14.31
C ILE A 57 0.47 29.66 -15.17
N ALA A 58 -0.72 29.45 -15.77
CA ALA A 58 -1.39 30.45 -16.60
C ALA A 58 -1.77 31.73 -15.82
N ARG A 59 -2.20 31.60 -14.55
CA ARG A 59 -2.55 32.75 -13.71
C ARG A 59 -1.36 33.67 -13.38
N VAL A 60 -0.16 33.11 -13.33
CA VAL A 60 1.07 33.89 -13.06
C VAL A 60 1.45 34.79 -14.24
N THR A 61 1.05 34.41 -15.45
CA THR A 61 1.28 35.19 -16.68
C THR A 61 0.26 36.32 -16.84
N GLY A 62 -0.89 36.26 -16.16
CA GLY A 62 -1.94 37.28 -16.19
C GLY A 62 -1.69 38.43 -15.18
N THR A 63 -2.16 39.63 -15.52
CA THR A 63 -2.04 40.90 -14.78
C THR A 63 -2.85 40.93 -13.45
N ASP A 64 -3.22 39.79 -12.86
CA ASP A 64 -4.07 39.78 -11.67
C ASP A 64 -3.24 39.95 -10.39
N THR A 65 -3.35 41.14 -9.82
CA THR A 65 -2.60 41.71 -8.68
C THR A 65 -2.99 41.11 -7.31
N ARG A 66 -3.69 39.98 -7.25
CA ARG A 66 -4.10 39.40 -5.99
C ARG A 66 -3.08 38.39 -5.43
N GLY A 67 -1.87 38.87 -5.08
CA GLY A 67 -0.97 38.20 -4.12
C GLY A 67 -0.80 36.67 -4.21
N GLU A 68 -1.14 36.01 -5.34
CA GLU A 68 -0.99 34.57 -5.52
C GLU A 68 0.49 34.23 -5.75
N VAL A 69 1.02 33.33 -4.95
CA VAL A 69 2.40 32.87 -5.01
C VAL A 69 2.66 32.24 -6.37
N ALA A 70 3.55 32.90 -7.13
CA ALA A 70 4.03 32.40 -8.41
C ALA A 70 4.62 31.00 -8.26
N ILE A 71 4.17 30.06 -9.09
CA ILE A 71 4.77 28.72 -9.13
C ILE A 71 6.11 28.82 -9.83
N THR A 72 7.19 28.43 -9.12
CA THR A 72 8.51 28.32 -9.72
C THR A 72 8.61 27.04 -10.56
N LEU A 73 9.12 27.19 -11.80
CA LEU A 73 9.47 26.08 -12.68
C LEU A 73 10.99 25.86 -12.68
N PRO A 74 11.50 24.66 -12.83
CA PRO A 74 10.78 23.39 -13.06
C PRO A 74 10.10 22.83 -11.82
N ARG A 75 9.08 21.99 -12.04
CA ARG A 75 8.32 21.34 -10.97
C ARG A 75 7.81 19.98 -11.43
N ILE A 76 7.73 19.04 -10.50
CA ILE A 76 7.14 17.73 -10.72
C ILE A 76 5.79 17.65 -10.00
N GLY A 77 4.78 17.16 -10.70
CA GLY A 77 3.47 16.83 -10.14
C GLY A 77 3.12 15.39 -10.42
N PHE A 78 2.30 14.77 -9.59
CA PHE A 78 1.76 13.45 -9.89
C PHE A 78 0.35 13.28 -9.37
N GLU A 79 -0.41 12.39 -10.00
CA GLU A 79 -1.78 12.07 -9.64
C GLU A 79 -2.12 10.61 -9.91
N ILE A 80 -3.14 10.11 -9.22
CA ILE A 80 -3.75 8.82 -9.52
C ILE A 80 -4.72 9.01 -10.68
N GLN A 81 -4.57 8.20 -11.73
CA GLN A 81 -5.50 8.17 -12.87
C GLN A 81 -6.61 7.14 -12.70
N GLY A 82 -6.32 6.02 -12.02
CA GLY A 82 -7.31 4.97 -11.81
C GLY A 82 -6.79 3.76 -11.06
N LEU A 83 -7.73 2.88 -10.74
CA LEU A 83 -7.49 1.59 -10.10
C LEU A 83 -8.22 0.52 -10.93
N ASN A 84 -7.48 -0.50 -11.39
CA ASN A 84 -8.01 -1.59 -12.18
C ASN A 84 -7.73 -2.93 -11.49
N TYR A 85 -8.74 -3.81 -11.43
CA TYR A 85 -8.54 -5.16 -10.94
C TYR A 85 -7.64 -5.95 -11.89
N ASP A 86 -6.70 -6.72 -11.33
CA ASP A 86 -5.79 -7.56 -12.11
C ASP A 86 -6.16 -9.05 -12.01
N PRO A 87 -6.89 -9.60 -12.99
CA PRO A 87 -7.30 -10.99 -12.95
C PRO A 87 -6.15 -11.98 -13.08
N SER A 88 -5.00 -11.57 -13.66
CA SER A 88 -3.84 -12.45 -13.84
C SER A 88 -3.16 -12.83 -12.52
N ARG A 89 -3.28 -11.99 -11.51
CA ARG A 89 -2.75 -12.19 -10.16
C ARG A 89 -3.79 -12.68 -9.14
N LYS A 90 -4.97 -13.08 -9.61
CA LYS A 90 -6.03 -13.59 -8.75
C LYS A 90 -5.54 -14.79 -7.93
N THR A 91 -5.67 -14.70 -6.62
CA THR A 91 -5.39 -15.77 -5.68
C THR A 91 -6.68 -16.42 -5.17
N THR A 92 -6.56 -17.58 -4.55
CA THR A 92 -7.71 -18.29 -3.97
C THR A 92 -8.34 -17.46 -2.86
N VAL A 93 -9.65 -17.21 -2.96
CA VAL A 93 -10.41 -16.35 -2.02
C VAL A 93 -10.54 -16.99 -0.64
N ILE A 94 -10.56 -18.32 -0.56
CA ILE A 94 -10.78 -19.08 0.68
C ILE A 94 -9.53 -19.10 1.58
N GLN A 95 -8.35 -18.91 1.01
CA GLN A 95 -7.09 -18.95 1.76
C GLN A 95 -6.99 -17.78 2.73
N LYS A 96 -6.61 -18.09 3.98
CA LYS A 96 -6.38 -17.11 5.04
C LYS A 96 -4.89 -17.03 5.38
N ASN A 97 -4.39 -15.82 5.51
CA ASN A 97 -3.09 -15.53 6.11
C ASN A 97 -3.28 -15.47 7.61
N LYS A 98 -2.41 -16.14 8.36
CA LYS A 98 -2.46 -16.19 9.82
C LYS A 98 -1.15 -15.67 10.39
N ALA A 99 -1.23 -14.86 11.44
CA ALA A 99 -0.07 -14.45 12.21
C ALA A 99 -0.33 -14.70 13.70
N VAL A 100 0.71 -15.21 14.33
CA VAL A 100 0.75 -15.51 15.76
C VAL A 100 1.86 -14.65 16.38
N GLY A 101 1.71 -14.25 17.63
CA GLY A 101 2.77 -13.53 18.34
C GLY A 101 2.75 -12.00 18.22
N ILE A 102 1.74 -11.42 17.60
CA ILE A 102 1.57 -9.96 17.55
C ILE A 102 0.40 -9.58 18.46
N GLY A 103 0.70 -9.07 19.65
CA GLY A 103 -0.26 -8.76 20.71
C GLY A 103 -0.35 -9.86 21.74
N ASP A 104 -1.52 -10.12 22.31
CA ASP A 104 -1.74 -11.20 23.26
C ASP A 104 -1.75 -12.58 22.54
N ALA A 105 -0.55 -13.11 22.35
CA ALA A 105 -0.28 -14.29 21.53
C ALA A 105 -0.75 -15.61 22.15
N THR A 106 -1.07 -15.58 23.44
CA THR A 106 -1.45 -16.80 24.19
C THR A 106 -2.90 -17.19 23.96
N THR A 107 -3.75 -16.26 23.53
CA THR A 107 -5.21 -16.45 23.47
C THR A 107 -5.82 -16.24 22.08
N SER A 108 -5.11 -15.60 21.14
CA SER A 108 -5.67 -15.27 19.83
C SER A 108 -4.68 -15.38 18.68
N VAL A 109 -5.21 -15.72 17.50
CA VAL A 109 -4.51 -15.70 16.21
C VAL A 109 -5.15 -14.63 15.33
N ARG A 110 -4.33 -13.76 14.76
CA ARG A 110 -4.81 -12.79 13.76
C ARG A 110 -4.92 -13.45 12.40
N THR A 111 -6.06 -13.29 11.77
CA THR A 111 -6.32 -13.88 10.46
C THR A 111 -6.86 -12.82 9.50
N ALA A 112 -6.41 -12.88 8.24
CA ALA A 112 -7.00 -12.11 7.15
C ALA A 112 -7.11 -12.99 5.91
N PHE A 113 -8.15 -12.75 5.11
CA PHE A 113 -8.25 -13.40 3.80
C PHE A 113 -7.15 -12.92 2.86
N ASN A 114 -6.86 -13.71 1.84
CA ASN A 114 -5.93 -13.32 0.80
C ASN A 114 -6.32 -11.97 0.19
N SER A 115 -5.29 -11.24 -0.25
CA SER A 115 -5.45 -9.92 -0.86
C SER A 115 -6.05 -9.98 -2.25
N ALA A 116 -6.85 -8.97 -2.58
CA ALA A 116 -7.32 -8.72 -3.93
C ALA A 116 -6.26 -7.90 -4.70
N PRO A 117 -5.80 -8.37 -5.88
CA PRO A 117 -4.79 -7.68 -6.67
C PRO A 117 -5.41 -6.56 -7.52
N PHE A 118 -4.81 -5.39 -7.47
CA PHE A 118 -5.17 -4.23 -8.28
C PHE A 118 -3.93 -3.57 -8.88
N ASN A 119 -4.10 -2.97 -10.04
CA ASN A 119 -3.13 -2.09 -10.67
C ASN A 119 -3.59 -0.65 -10.48
N MET A 120 -2.72 0.18 -9.91
CA MET A 120 -2.95 1.61 -9.76
C MET A 120 -2.17 2.35 -10.84
N ASN A 121 -2.89 3.08 -11.68
CA ASN A 121 -2.29 3.91 -12.72
C ASN A 121 -1.99 5.29 -12.16
N LEU A 122 -0.75 5.72 -12.33
CA LEU A 122 -0.22 7.00 -11.87
C LEU A 122 0.33 7.78 -13.06
N ALA A 123 0.11 9.07 -13.10
CA ALA A 123 0.77 9.97 -14.04
C ALA A 123 1.69 10.91 -13.28
N LEU A 124 2.92 11.02 -13.75
CA LEU A 124 3.92 11.99 -13.31
C LEU A 124 4.07 13.06 -14.38
N TYR A 125 3.92 14.31 -13.99
CA TYR A 125 4.05 15.46 -14.87
C TYR A 125 5.28 16.26 -14.50
N ILE A 126 6.12 16.54 -15.48
CA ILE A 126 7.28 17.39 -15.34
C ILE A 126 6.98 18.69 -16.10
N PHE A 127 6.85 19.79 -15.35
CA PHE A 127 6.62 21.11 -15.89
C PHE A 127 7.95 21.87 -15.92
N ALA A 128 8.38 22.30 -17.10
CA ALA A 128 9.60 23.06 -17.28
C ALA A 128 9.34 24.28 -18.16
N LYS A 129 10.08 25.36 -17.96
CA LYS A 129 10.05 26.54 -18.83
C LYS A 129 10.95 26.32 -20.05
N ASN A 130 12.09 25.66 -19.84
CA ASN A 130 13.08 25.35 -20.85
C ASN A 130 13.07 23.85 -21.13
N GLN A 131 13.26 23.48 -22.39
CA GLN A 131 13.31 22.09 -22.80
C GLN A 131 14.47 21.33 -22.14
N ASP A 132 15.62 21.98 -21.99
CA ASP A 132 16.81 21.41 -21.36
C ASP A 132 16.58 20.99 -19.90
N ASP A 133 15.90 21.83 -19.11
CA ASP A 133 15.51 21.51 -17.73
C ASP A 133 14.61 20.23 -17.68
N GLY A 134 13.68 20.10 -18.64
CA GLY A 134 12.80 18.95 -18.76
C GLY A 134 13.56 17.67 -19.13
N LEU A 135 14.46 17.75 -20.10
CA LEU A 135 15.28 16.61 -20.55
C LEU A 135 16.18 16.10 -19.42
N GLN A 136 16.84 17.00 -18.67
CA GLN A 136 17.68 16.61 -17.54
C GLN A 136 16.90 15.80 -16.49
N ILE A 137 15.63 16.17 -16.22
CA ILE A 137 14.79 15.44 -15.27
C ILE A 137 14.40 14.05 -15.83
N VAL A 138 13.96 14.01 -17.10
CA VAL A 138 13.53 12.76 -17.74
C VAL A 138 14.68 11.77 -17.83
N GLU A 139 15.87 12.21 -18.25
CA GLU A 139 17.06 11.36 -18.34
C GLU A 139 17.54 10.82 -16.98
N GLN A 140 17.25 11.51 -15.88
CA GLN A 140 17.53 11.00 -14.54
C GLN A 140 16.55 9.92 -14.10
N VAL A 141 15.30 9.94 -14.60
CA VAL A 141 14.25 9.00 -14.22
C VAL A 141 14.32 7.70 -15.01
N LEU A 142 14.48 7.78 -16.34
CA LEU A 142 14.37 6.64 -17.25
C LEU A 142 15.25 5.43 -16.89
N PRO A 143 16.53 5.58 -16.52
CA PRO A 143 17.42 4.44 -16.27
C PRO A 143 17.00 3.56 -15.10
N TYR A 144 16.23 4.11 -14.15
CA TYR A 144 15.77 3.34 -12.98
C TYR A 144 14.60 2.40 -13.30
N PHE A 145 13.93 2.60 -14.43
CA PHE A 145 12.79 1.78 -14.88
C PHE A 145 13.19 0.90 -16.08
N ASN A 146 13.94 -0.18 -15.80
CA ASN A 146 14.35 -1.14 -16.83
C ASN A 146 14.06 -2.60 -16.39
N PRO A 147 12.88 -3.14 -16.69
CA PRO A 147 11.63 -2.46 -17.06
C PRO A 147 10.85 -1.90 -15.87
N ASP A 148 11.24 -2.26 -14.62
CA ASP A 148 10.50 -1.96 -13.41
C ASP A 148 11.40 -1.57 -12.23
N PHE A 149 10.79 -0.82 -11.32
CA PHE A 149 11.38 -0.44 -10.04
C PHE A 149 10.58 -1.07 -8.90
N ASN A 150 11.28 -1.72 -7.95
CA ASN A 150 10.63 -2.39 -6.83
C ASN A 150 10.83 -1.61 -5.53
N VAL A 151 9.74 -1.41 -4.79
CA VAL A 151 9.74 -0.74 -3.48
C VAL A 151 9.11 -1.64 -2.44
N THR A 152 9.84 -1.92 -1.37
CA THR A 152 9.29 -2.69 -0.24
C THR A 152 8.44 -1.80 0.65
N ILE A 153 7.20 -2.17 0.87
CA ILE A 153 6.31 -1.51 1.83
C ILE A 153 5.82 -2.51 2.89
N ASN A 154 5.51 -1.97 4.08
CA ASN A 154 4.80 -2.73 5.10
C ASN A 154 3.30 -2.67 4.79
N ASP A 155 2.83 -3.68 4.05
CA ASP A 155 1.48 -3.70 3.49
C ASP A 155 0.44 -3.88 4.60
N LEU A 156 0.60 -4.92 5.43
CA LEU A 156 -0.28 -5.21 6.56
C LEU A 156 0.53 -5.40 7.85
N PRO A 157 0.74 -4.31 8.64
CA PRO A 157 1.54 -4.37 9.86
C PRO A 157 0.99 -5.34 10.91
N GLU A 158 -0.33 -5.50 10.95
CA GLU A 158 -1.03 -6.36 11.90
C GLU A 158 -0.71 -7.85 11.74
N LEU A 159 -0.30 -8.26 10.54
CA LEU A 159 0.14 -9.61 10.21
C LEU A 159 1.64 -9.67 9.88
N ASN A 160 2.38 -8.58 10.07
CA ASN A 160 3.79 -8.41 9.69
C ASN A 160 4.07 -8.75 8.22
N ILE A 161 3.10 -8.46 7.33
CA ILE A 161 3.23 -8.72 5.89
C ILE A 161 3.95 -7.54 5.25
N LYS A 162 5.20 -7.76 4.85
CA LYS A 162 5.96 -6.86 3.99
C LYS A 162 5.88 -7.36 2.56
N ARG A 163 5.75 -6.43 1.62
CA ARG A 163 5.64 -6.80 0.19
C ARG A 163 6.40 -5.82 -0.69
N ASP A 164 7.02 -6.36 -1.71
CA ASP A 164 7.63 -5.57 -2.77
C ASP A 164 6.56 -5.17 -3.79
N ILE A 165 6.42 -3.87 -3.96
CA ILE A 165 5.53 -3.28 -4.95
C ILE A 165 6.34 -3.00 -6.20
N LYS A 166 5.87 -3.57 -7.29
CA LYS A 166 6.43 -3.37 -8.62
C LYS A 166 5.80 -2.12 -9.26
N ILE A 167 6.65 -1.21 -9.72
CA ILE A 167 6.27 0.00 -10.45
C ILE A 167 6.89 -0.08 -11.83
N THR A 168 6.06 -0.06 -12.85
CA THR A 168 6.47 -0.14 -14.26
C THR A 168 6.22 1.19 -14.93
N LEU A 169 7.16 1.67 -15.73
CA LEU A 169 6.96 2.80 -16.62
C LEU A 169 6.35 2.31 -17.93
N ASP A 170 5.13 2.75 -18.24
CA ASP A 170 4.37 2.26 -19.39
C ASP A 170 4.61 3.13 -20.61
N ASN A 171 4.60 4.45 -20.46
CA ASN A 171 4.70 5.40 -21.56
C ASN A 171 5.28 6.74 -21.13
N VAL A 172 5.96 7.43 -22.03
CA VAL A 172 6.47 8.80 -21.89
C VAL A 172 5.91 9.65 -23.01
N GLY A 173 5.14 10.66 -22.63
CA GLY A 173 4.56 11.65 -23.56
C GLY A 173 5.25 13.00 -23.42
N TYR A 174 5.25 13.76 -24.52
CA TYR A 174 5.79 15.12 -24.57
C TYR A 174 4.72 16.04 -25.15
N GLU A 175 4.46 17.16 -24.50
CA GLU A 175 3.53 18.18 -24.93
C GLU A 175 4.18 19.56 -24.77
N ASP A 176 4.08 20.39 -25.81
CA ASP A 176 4.51 21.78 -25.79
C ASP A 176 3.27 22.66 -25.74
N GLU A 177 3.03 23.31 -24.61
CA GLU A 177 1.85 24.16 -24.43
C GLU A 177 2.19 25.64 -24.64
N ASN A 178 1.52 26.26 -25.58
CA ASN A 178 1.61 27.68 -25.92
C ASN A 178 0.32 28.40 -25.51
N GLU A 179 0.43 29.62 -25.01
CA GLU A 179 -0.73 30.44 -24.66
C GLU A 179 -1.03 31.40 -25.83
N GLY A 180 -2.13 31.15 -26.56
CA GLY A 180 -2.78 32.05 -27.51
C GLY A 180 -1.99 32.43 -28.76
N ASP A 181 -0.70 32.62 -28.70
CA ASP A 181 0.18 32.97 -29.82
C ASP A 181 1.46 32.13 -29.76
N PHE A 182 1.96 31.71 -30.92
CA PHE A 182 3.18 30.86 -31.02
C PHE A 182 4.45 31.52 -30.41
N ALA A 183 4.40 32.83 -30.12
CA ALA A 183 5.50 33.55 -29.52
C ALA A 183 5.63 33.33 -28.01
N ASN A 184 4.57 32.95 -27.31
CA ASN A 184 4.55 32.82 -25.85
C ASN A 184 4.42 31.36 -25.43
N ARG A 185 5.56 30.71 -25.24
CA ARG A 185 5.63 29.38 -24.67
C ARG A 185 5.27 29.43 -23.19
N LEU A 186 4.17 28.78 -22.80
CA LEU A 186 3.73 28.72 -21.41
C LEU A 186 4.59 27.73 -20.60
N SER A 187 4.68 26.50 -21.07
CA SER A 187 5.49 25.45 -20.44
C SER A 187 5.68 24.23 -21.36
N VAL A 188 6.77 23.52 -21.14
CA VAL A 188 7.00 22.18 -21.66
C VAL A 188 6.52 21.18 -20.63
N VAL A 189 5.68 20.24 -21.03
CA VAL A 189 5.13 19.22 -20.14
C VAL A 189 5.53 17.83 -20.62
N TRP A 190 6.26 17.11 -19.78
CA TRP A 190 6.51 15.67 -19.96
C TRP A 190 5.55 14.90 -19.08
N THR A 191 4.90 13.89 -19.64
CA THR A 191 3.96 13.01 -18.96
C THR A 191 4.50 11.59 -18.95
N LEU A 192 4.80 11.07 -17.76
CA LEU A 192 5.26 9.70 -17.57
C LEU A 192 4.13 8.91 -16.90
N ASN A 193 3.66 7.86 -17.57
CA ASN A 193 2.59 7.02 -17.06
C ASN A 193 3.19 5.75 -16.44
N PHE A 194 2.73 5.43 -15.23
CA PHE A 194 3.22 4.31 -14.45
C PHE A 194 2.08 3.40 -14.03
N THR A 195 2.34 2.11 -14.00
CA THR A 195 1.48 1.10 -13.38
C THR A 195 2.13 0.55 -12.12
N MET A 196 1.46 0.70 -10.99
CA MET A 196 1.89 0.18 -9.69
C MET A 196 1.01 -1.00 -9.27
N ARG A 197 1.62 -2.15 -8.95
CA ARG A 197 0.90 -3.37 -8.55
C ARG A 197 0.63 -3.37 -7.06
N LEU A 198 -0.64 -3.23 -6.68
CA LEU A 198 -1.10 -3.20 -5.29
C LEU A 198 -1.88 -4.46 -4.92
N ASN A 199 -2.01 -4.68 -3.62
CA ASN A 199 -2.85 -5.71 -3.05
C ASN A 199 -3.68 -5.11 -1.92
N PHE A 200 -4.99 -5.38 -1.92
CA PHE A 200 -5.90 -4.90 -0.89
C PHE A 200 -6.35 -6.06 -0.02
N TYR A 201 -6.14 -5.92 1.27
CA TYR A 201 -6.57 -6.90 2.27
C TYR A 201 -7.93 -6.51 2.86
N SER A 202 -8.70 -7.54 3.23
CA SER A 202 -9.92 -7.37 4.03
C SER A 202 -9.59 -7.05 5.48
N ASN A 203 -10.61 -6.92 6.31
CA ASN A 203 -10.45 -6.77 7.75
C ASN A 203 -9.64 -7.91 8.36
N VAL A 204 -8.79 -7.59 9.35
CA VAL A 204 -8.07 -8.57 10.16
C VAL A 204 -8.97 -8.98 11.32
N GLU A 205 -9.24 -10.27 11.41
CA GLU A 205 -10.04 -10.86 12.48
C GLU A 205 -9.12 -11.47 13.54
N ASN A 206 -9.45 -11.25 14.81
CA ASN A 206 -8.84 -11.96 15.92
C ASN A 206 -9.70 -13.20 16.21
N VAL A 207 -9.12 -14.37 16.05
CA VAL A 207 -9.79 -15.66 16.29
C VAL A 207 -9.22 -16.26 17.56
N GLY A 208 -10.08 -16.61 18.52
CA GLY A 208 -9.68 -17.32 19.73
C GLY A 208 -9.10 -18.70 19.42
N ILE A 209 -8.20 -19.14 20.26
CA ILE A 209 -7.57 -20.48 20.17
C ILE A 209 -8.28 -21.40 21.16
N ILE A 210 -8.65 -22.58 20.71
CA ILE A 210 -9.17 -23.65 21.59
C ILE A 210 -7.96 -24.34 22.19
N LYS A 211 -7.77 -24.22 23.50
CA LYS A 211 -6.66 -24.87 24.24
C LYS A 211 -7.11 -26.08 25.04
N LYS A 212 -8.39 -26.14 25.37
CA LYS A 212 -8.97 -27.25 26.18
C LYS A 212 -10.32 -27.62 25.61
N VAL A 213 -10.55 -28.89 25.45
CA VAL A 213 -11.82 -29.48 25.05
C VAL A 213 -12.21 -30.51 26.13
N ILE A 214 -13.43 -30.42 26.62
CA ILE A 214 -14.00 -31.37 27.57
C ILE A 214 -15.20 -32.02 26.88
N ALA A 215 -15.21 -33.31 26.80
CA ALA A 215 -16.33 -34.09 26.26
C ALA A 215 -16.87 -34.98 27.37
N ASP A 216 -18.05 -34.64 27.85
CA ASP A 216 -18.75 -35.38 28.92
C ASP A 216 -19.79 -36.31 28.32
N ILE A 217 -19.75 -37.58 28.72
CA ILE A 217 -20.70 -38.64 28.29
C ILE A 217 -21.65 -38.93 29.45
N TYR A 218 -22.94 -38.69 29.22
CA TYR A 218 -23.99 -38.92 30.19
C TYR A 218 -24.81 -40.19 29.84
N ASN A 219 -25.27 -40.89 30.88
CA ASN A 219 -26.12 -42.08 30.71
C ASN A 219 -27.62 -41.74 30.73
N ASP A 220 -27.99 -40.47 30.48
CA ASP A 220 -29.38 -40.05 30.51
C ASP A 220 -29.87 -39.62 29.12
N PRO A 221 -30.83 -40.35 28.51
CA PRO A 221 -31.39 -39.99 27.21
C PRO A 221 -32.27 -38.71 27.25
N THR A 222 -32.62 -38.19 28.43
CA THR A 222 -33.48 -37.02 28.61
C THR A 222 -32.73 -35.69 28.59
N MET A 223 -31.40 -35.70 28.39
CA MET A 223 -30.53 -34.53 28.39
C MET A 223 -30.58 -33.67 29.65
N SER A 224 -30.96 -34.21 30.78
CA SER A 224 -30.85 -33.55 32.08
C SER A 224 -29.37 -33.51 32.49
N LEU A 225 -28.77 -32.32 32.45
CA LEU A 225 -27.36 -32.07 32.84
C LEU A 225 -27.14 -32.23 34.35
N ASN A 226 -27.62 -33.34 34.94
CA ASN A 226 -27.32 -33.70 36.32
C ASN A 226 -25.94 -34.37 36.39
N LEU A 227 -24.99 -33.73 37.10
CA LEU A 227 -23.64 -34.26 37.34
C LEU A 227 -23.61 -35.68 37.89
N GLY A 228 -24.71 -36.17 38.50
CA GLY A 228 -24.85 -37.55 38.97
C GLY A 228 -25.00 -38.60 37.89
N ASN A 229 -25.24 -38.24 36.65
CA ASN A 229 -25.39 -39.13 35.50
C ASN A 229 -24.20 -39.13 34.55
N LEU A 230 -23.09 -38.43 34.92
CA LEU A 230 -21.85 -38.44 34.18
C LEU A 230 -21.20 -39.82 34.22
N LYS A 231 -21.04 -40.44 33.04
CA LYS A 231 -20.45 -41.76 32.93
C LYS A 231 -18.96 -41.73 32.63
N SER A 232 -18.56 -40.86 31.77
CA SER A 232 -17.15 -40.68 31.42
C SER A 232 -16.90 -39.25 30.94
N SER A 233 -15.75 -38.71 31.26
CA SER A 233 -15.28 -37.39 30.77
C SER A 233 -13.92 -37.57 30.10
N VAL A 234 -13.79 -37.02 28.92
CA VAL A 234 -12.53 -36.96 28.18
C VAL A 234 -12.10 -35.48 28.11
N THR A 235 -10.98 -35.18 28.74
CA THR A 235 -10.37 -33.86 28.68
C THR A 235 -9.13 -33.92 27.81
N ALA A 236 -9.15 -33.19 26.69
CA ALA A 236 -7.98 -32.97 25.85
C ALA A 236 -7.47 -31.53 26.03
N TYR A 237 -6.23 -31.36 26.38
CA TYR A 237 -5.62 -30.03 26.62
C TYR A 237 -4.18 -29.95 26.14
N VAL A 238 -3.69 -28.71 26.01
CA VAL A 238 -2.31 -28.41 25.61
C VAL A 238 -1.45 -28.33 26.87
N ASN A 239 -0.29 -28.98 26.88
CA ASN A 239 0.68 -28.91 27.97
C ASN A 239 1.99 -28.26 27.46
N PRO A 240 2.47 -27.14 28.04
CA PRO A 240 1.85 -26.39 29.15
C PRO A 240 0.57 -25.64 28.71
N GLU A 241 -0.36 -25.41 29.64
CA GLU A 241 -1.67 -24.75 29.37
C GLU A 241 -1.53 -23.30 28.86
N ASP A 242 -0.44 -22.63 29.20
CA ASP A 242 -0.10 -21.28 28.79
C ASP A 242 0.65 -21.23 27.44
N ALA A 243 0.97 -22.37 26.84
CA ALA A 243 1.70 -22.44 25.57
C ALA A 243 1.08 -21.54 24.50
N SER A 244 1.95 -20.76 23.85
CA SER A 244 1.63 -20.04 22.63
C SER A 244 1.62 -21.01 21.43
N PRO A 245 0.87 -20.75 20.36
CA PRO A 245 0.88 -21.57 19.14
C PRO A 245 2.26 -21.74 18.48
N LEU A 246 3.25 -20.93 18.87
CA LEU A 246 4.64 -21.01 18.38
C LEU A 246 5.57 -21.77 19.32
N ASP A 247 5.12 -22.08 20.53
CA ASP A 247 5.91 -22.81 21.52
C ASP A 247 5.85 -24.31 21.24
N ALA A 248 6.81 -25.06 21.78
CA ALA A 248 6.76 -26.49 21.78
C ALA A 248 5.69 -26.96 22.79
N TYR A 249 4.66 -27.64 22.34
CA TYR A 249 3.59 -28.16 23.19
C TYR A 249 3.27 -29.60 22.83
N GLN A 250 2.62 -30.29 23.76
CA GLN A 250 2.06 -31.62 23.57
C GLN A 250 0.57 -31.60 23.85
N PHE A 251 -0.19 -32.40 23.13
CA PHE A 251 -1.58 -32.68 23.49
C PHE A 251 -1.61 -33.83 24.51
N VAL A 252 -2.31 -33.56 25.61
CA VAL A 252 -2.53 -34.53 26.67
C VAL A 252 -4.01 -34.87 26.70
N GLU A 253 -4.33 -36.14 26.74
CA GLU A 253 -5.70 -36.65 26.86
C GLU A 253 -5.83 -37.35 28.21
N GLU A 254 -6.78 -36.91 29.02
CA GLU A 254 -7.12 -37.54 30.31
C GLU A 254 -8.52 -38.10 30.20
N PHE A 255 -8.64 -39.34 30.59
CA PHE A 255 -9.91 -40.07 30.65
C PHE A 255 -10.29 -40.24 32.11
N ASP A 256 -11.46 -39.79 32.49
CA ASP A 256 -12.05 -40.00 33.81
C ASP A 256 -13.30 -40.83 33.62
N ASP A 257 -13.18 -42.09 33.99
CA ASP A 257 -14.27 -43.07 33.92
C ASP A 257 -14.85 -43.28 35.32
N ASN A 258 -15.99 -42.68 35.58
CA ASN A 258 -16.75 -42.94 36.80
C ASN A 258 -17.55 -44.24 36.63
N PHE A 259 -16.90 -45.37 36.91
CA PHE A 259 -17.56 -46.67 37.00
C PHE A 259 -18.05 -46.92 38.44
N GLU A 260 -19.19 -46.37 38.82
CA GLU A 260 -19.99 -46.89 39.92
C GLU A 260 -21.45 -47.07 39.51
#